data_035a62e53c3d2952ee1803ad513ada35
#
_entry.id   035a62e53c3d2952ee1803ad513ada35
#
_cell.length_a   1.000
_cell.length_b   1.000
_cell.length_c   1.000
_cell.angle_alpha   90.00
_cell.angle_beta   90.00
_cell.angle_gamma   90.00
#
_symmetry.space_group_name_H-M   'P 1'
#
loop_
_entity.id
_entity.type
_entity.pdbx_description
1 polymer ?
#
loop_
_entity_poly.entity_id
_entity_poly.type
_entity_poly.pdbx_seq_one_letter_code
_entity_poly.pdbx_strand_id
1 'polypeptide(L)'
;MIYAYVRVSTADQSCSSQQFELRSWAEKNGLEIDKGVLEHVSGTVPPAKRLLGRLIRRLKAGDMLICTEISRLGRNMLMIMSILNDCAAKEVRIHSIKDNFNLDNNINSKIIAFAFALAAEIERNLISQRTKEALADLKASGVKLGRPAGSFKKRDEVIRDLPMIAAQRAEGKSISDIAKHYGIHRNTLIKYLKSTT
;
A
#
# COMPACT_ATOMS: atom_id res chain seq x y z
N MET A 1 17.68 19.63 2.81
CA MET A 1 18.09 18.94 1.57
C MET A 1 16.94 18.96 0.56
N ILE A 2 17.28 18.94 -0.75
CA ILE A 2 16.30 18.92 -1.86
C ILE A 2 16.34 17.56 -2.53
N TYR A 3 15.20 16.87 -2.53
CA TYR A 3 15.03 15.56 -3.12
C TYR A 3 14.15 15.65 -4.37
N ALA A 4 14.66 15.19 -5.52
CA ALA A 4 13.88 15.08 -6.75
C ALA A 4 13.31 13.66 -6.88
N TYR A 5 11.99 13.55 -7.02
CA TYR A 5 11.32 12.27 -7.21
C TYR A 5 10.76 12.12 -8.61
N VAL A 6 11.14 11.03 -9.26
CA VAL A 6 10.70 10.64 -10.60
C VAL A 6 10.06 9.27 -10.55
N ARG A 7 8.86 9.14 -11.12
CA ARG A 7 8.16 7.85 -11.24
C ARG A 7 7.72 7.61 -12.69
N VAL A 8 8.09 6.44 -13.19
CA VAL A 8 7.64 5.94 -14.50
C VAL A 8 6.98 4.58 -14.34
N SER A 9 5.95 4.31 -15.13
CA SER A 9 5.25 3.01 -15.14
C SER A 9 5.82 2.05 -16.18
N THR A 10 6.36 2.58 -17.27
CA THR A 10 6.96 1.87 -18.41
C THR A 10 7.95 2.80 -19.14
N ALA A 11 9.03 2.19 -19.63
CA ALA A 11 10.05 2.69 -20.57
C ALA A 11 10.61 4.14 -20.53
N ASP A 12 11.84 4.24 -20.88
CA ASP A 12 12.89 5.23 -20.70
C ASP A 12 12.63 6.71 -21.09
N GLN A 13 11.80 7.00 -22.08
CA GLN A 13 11.66 8.37 -22.59
C GLN A 13 11.00 9.35 -21.60
N SER A 14 10.04 8.91 -20.83
CA SER A 14 9.37 9.78 -19.84
C SER A 14 10.23 10.06 -18.59
N CYS A 15 11.24 9.24 -18.35
CA CYS A 15 12.18 9.40 -17.25
C CYS A 15 13.13 10.59 -17.49
N SER A 16 13.77 10.61 -18.65
CA SER A 16 14.72 11.67 -19.05
C SER A 16 14.04 13.04 -19.07
N SER A 17 12.81 13.12 -19.60
CA SER A 17 12.02 14.35 -19.64
C SER A 17 11.73 14.88 -18.23
N GLN A 18 11.27 14.00 -17.31
CA GLN A 18 11.02 14.41 -15.92
C GLN A 18 12.29 14.91 -15.22
N GLN A 19 13.40 14.20 -15.38
CA GLN A 19 14.69 14.61 -14.80
C GLN A 19 15.15 15.95 -15.35
N PHE A 20 15.01 16.18 -16.66
CA PHE A 20 15.34 17.45 -17.28
C PHE A 20 14.48 18.60 -16.74
N GLU A 21 13.16 18.40 -16.65
CA GLU A 21 12.24 19.40 -16.10
C GLU A 21 12.60 19.77 -14.65
N LEU A 22 12.90 18.77 -13.80
CA LEU A 22 13.27 18.98 -12.40
C LEU A 22 14.59 19.76 -12.28
N ARG A 23 15.60 19.43 -13.08
CA ARG A 23 16.89 20.15 -13.09
C ARG A 23 16.72 21.59 -13.58
N SER A 24 16.05 21.78 -14.72
CA SER A 24 15.80 23.13 -15.27
C SER A 24 15.02 24.02 -14.30
N TRP A 25 14.04 23.44 -13.60
CA TRP A 25 13.28 24.17 -12.58
C TRP A 25 14.18 24.54 -11.40
N ALA A 26 15.00 23.63 -10.90
CA ALA A 26 15.92 23.88 -9.79
C ALA A 26 16.94 24.99 -10.15
N GLU A 27 17.56 24.90 -11.32
CA GLU A 27 18.49 25.93 -11.82
C GLU A 27 17.85 27.32 -11.91
N LYS A 28 16.62 27.40 -12.48
CA LYS A 28 15.88 28.68 -12.60
C LYS A 28 15.56 29.31 -11.23
N ASN A 29 15.42 28.48 -10.19
CA ASN A 29 15.12 28.94 -8.84
C ASN A 29 16.38 29.09 -7.94
N GLY A 30 17.58 28.92 -8.50
CA GLY A 30 18.83 28.99 -7.74
C GLY A 30 18.98 27.88 -6.71
N LEU A 31 18.38 26.72 -6.96
CA LEU A 31 18.36 25.56 -6.07
C LEU A 31 19.23 24.43 -6.64
N GLU A 32 19.87 23.67 -5.77
CA GLU A 32 20.62 22.46 -6.14
C GLU A 32 19.89 21.22 -5.64
N ILE A 33 19.73 20.22 -6.49
CA ILE A 33 19.12 18.95 -6.14
C ILE A 33 20.17 18.05 -5.49
N ASP A 34 20.04 17.83 -4.17
CA ASP A 34 20.97 16.99 -3.42
C ASP A 34 20.86 15.51 -3.77
N LYS A 35 19.63 15.01 -4.00
CA LYS A 35 19.38 13.59 -4.29
C LYS A 35 18.21 13.37 -5.25
N GLY A 36 18.45 12.53 -6.26
CA GLY A 36 17.41 12.02 -7.15
C GLY A 36 16.94 10.64 -6.73
N VAL A 37 15.63 10.43 -6.70
CA VAL A 37 15.00 9.12 -6.49
C VAL A 37 14.18 8.77 -7.72
N LEU A 38 14.62 7.75 -8.43
CA LEU A 38 13.95 7.21 -9.62
C LEU A 38 13.27 5.89 -9.26
N GLU A 39 12.02 5.73 -9.67
CA GLU A 39 11.23 4.54 -9.38
C GLU A 39 10.44 4.07 -10.60
N HIS A 40 10.64 2.80 -10.97
CA HIS A 40 9.89 2.13 -12.04
C HIS A 40 8.75 1.31 -11.44
N VAL A 41 7.59 1.95 -11.20
CA VAL A 41 6.45 1.28 -10.57
C VAL A 41 5.12 1.93 -10.96
N SER A 42 4.05 1.12 -11.01
CA SER A 42 2.71 1.66 -11.20
C SER A 42 2.32 2.58 -10.02
N GLY A 43 1.67 3.71 -10.34
CA GLY A 43 1.13 4.62 -9.33
C GLY A 43 0.04 3.99 -8.43
N THR A 44 -0.50 2.82 -8.79
CA THR A 44 -1.48 2.08 -7.99
C THR A 44 -0.85 1.33 -6.81
N VAL A 45 0.46 1.07 -6.86
CA VAL A 45 1.18 0.44 -5.74
C VAL A 45 1.19 1.39 -4.54
N PRO A 46 0.82 0.93 -3.33
CA PRO A 46 0.83 1.78 -2.14
C PRO A 46 2.18 2.42 -1.86
N PRO A 47 2.25 3.71 -1.47
CA PRO A 47 3.50 4.43 -1.21
C PRO A 47 4.43 3.70 -0.23
N ALA A 48 3.88 3.07 0.81
CA ALA A 48 4.65 2.32 1.80
C ALA A 48 5.50 1.17 1.21
N LYS A 49 5.09 0.61 0.08
CA LYS A 49 5.78 -0.47 -0.65
C LYS A 49 6.75 0.03 -1.72
N ARG A 50 6.87 1.35 -1.89
CA ARG A 50 7.70 2.01 -2.90
C ARG A 50 8.96 2.65 -2.29
N LEU A 51 9.89 3.06 -3.19
CA LEU A 51 11.03 3.90 -2.80
C LEU A 51 10.55 5.23 -2.21
N LEU A 52 9.44 5.79 -2.73
CA LEU A 52 8.81 6.98 -2.19
C LEU A 52 8.52 6.86 -0.69
N GLY A 53 7.94 5.76 -0.23
CA GLY A 53 7.66 5.58 1.19
C GLY A 53 8.93 5.47 2.05
N ARG A 54 10.01 4.89 1.50
CA ARG A 54 11.32 4.90 2.18
C ARG A 54 11.91 6.31 2.23
N LEU A 55 11.76 7.08 1.16
CA LEU A 55 12.18 8.47 1.11
C LEU A 55 11.44 9.30 2.16
N ILE A 56 10.10 9.28 2.15
CA ILE A 56 9.27 10.06 3.10
C ILE A 56 9.64 9.75 4.56
N ARG A 57 9.95 8.48 4.89
CA ARG A 57 10.40 8.14 6.24
C ARG A 57 11.73 8.79 6.64
N ARG A 58 12.62 9.03 5.68
CA ARG A 58 13.96 9.62 5.89
C ARG A 58 13.99 11.14 5.88
N LEU A 59 12.98 11.77 5.26
CA LEU A 59 12.87 13.22 5.20
C LEU A 59 12.74 13.80 6.61
N LYS A 60 13.37 14.96 6.80
CA LYS A 60 13.41 15.73 8.06
C LYS A 60 12.78 17.10 7.86
N ALA A 61 12.46 17.78 8.96
CA ALA A 61 11.98 19.15 8.94
C ALA A 61 12.94 20.05 8.14
N GLY A 62 12.37 20.87 7.27
CA GLY A 62 13.12 21.76 6.36
C GLY A 62 13.57 21.12 5.04
N ASP A 63 13.49 19.79 4.89
CA ASP A 63 13.74 19.15 3.59
C ASP A 63 12.67 19.54 2.57
N MET A 64 13.01 19.44 1.27
CA MET A 64 12.10 19.70 0.17
C MET A 64 12.04 18.47 -0.75
N LEU A 65 10.82 18.06 -1.10
CA LEU A 65 10.55 17.05 -2.12
C LEU A 65 9.99 17.72 -3.37
N ILE A 66 10.66 17.60 -4.50
CA ILE A 66 10.20 18.14 -5.78
C ILE A 66 9.79 17.00 -6.72
N CYS A 67 8.69 17.20 -7.45
CA CYS A 67 8.23 16.30 -8.49
C CYS A 67 7.66 17.11 -9.67
N THR A 68 7.54 16.48 -10.85
CA THR A 68 6.98 17.14 -12.01
C THR A 68 5.48 17.37 -11.87
N GLU A 69 4.77 16.40 -11.34
CA GLU A 69 3.31 16.39 -11.14
C GLU A 69 2.96 15.65 -9.85
N ILE A 70 1.91 16.09 -9.14
CA ILE A 70 1.39 15.40 -7.93
C ILE A 70 0.99 13.95 -8.26
N SER A 71 0.55 13.68 -9.49
CA SER A 71 0.21 12.35 -9.98
C SER A 71 1.38 11.35 -9.90
N ARG A 72 2.64 11.83 -9.80
CA ARG A 72 3.82 10.97 -9.58
C ARG A 72 3.86 10.41 -8.17
N LEU A 73 3.36 11.15 -7.19
CA LEU A 73 3.30 10.72 -5.79
C LEU A 73 2.28 9.58 -5.61
N GLY A 74 1.09 9.67 -6.21
CA GLY A 74 0.04 8.67 -6.11
C GLY A 74 -0.92 8.69 -7.27
N ARG A 75 -1.66 7.60 -7.50
CA ARG A 75 -2.65 7.50 -8.58
C ARG A 75 -4.06 7.93 -8.17
N ASN A 76 -4.38 7.87 -6.91
CA ASN A 76 -5.65 8.31 -6.37
C ASN A 76 -5.44 9.41 -5.32
N MET A 77 -6.49 10.18 -5.11
CA MET A 77 -6.49 11.31 -4.20
C MET A 77 -6.11 10.93 -2.77
N LEU A 78 -6.60 9.79 -2.27
CA LEU A 78 -6.29 9.30 -0.92
C LEU A 78 -4.80 9.05 -0.69
N MET A 79 -4.11 8.44 -1.68
CA MET A 79 -2.66 8.23 -1.60
C MET A 79 -1.90 9.54 -1.58
N ILE A 80 -2.29 10.49 -2.45
CA ILE A 80 -1.65 11.81 -2.53
C ILE A 80 -1.82 12.54 -1.20
N MET A 81 -3.04 12.57 -0.68
CA MET A 81 -3.35 13.22 0.60
C MET A 81 -2.60 12.63 1.78
N SER A 82 -2.48 11.31 1.85
CA SER A 82 -1.68 10.65 2.89
C SER A 82 -0.23 11.12 2.85
N ILE A 83 0.36 11.21 1.65
CA ILE A 83 1.74 11.66 1.45
C ILE A 83 1.90 13.14 1.84
N LEU A 84 0.98 14.00 1.40
CA LEU A 84 1.00 15.43 1.73
C LEU A 84 0.87 15.64 3.24
N ASN A 85 -0.02 14.91 3.90
CA ASN A 85 -0.19 14.96 5.35
C ASN A 85 1.05 14.48 6.10
N ASP A 86 1.65 13.35 5.68
CA ASP A 86 2.88 12.83 6.28
C ASP A 86 4.04 13.82 6.15
N CYS A 87 4.15 14.50 5.00
CA CYS A 87 5.16 15.52 4.77
C CYS A 87 4.88 16.79 5.58
N ALA A 88 3.63 17.24 5.63
CA ALA A 88 3.24 18.41 6.43
C ALA A 88 3.50 18.19 7.93
N ALA A 89 3.17 17.01 8.46
CA ALA A 89 3.42 16.65 9.85
C ALA A 89 4.91 16.63 10.20
N LYS A 90 5.78 16.41 9.20
CA LYS A 90 7.24 16.44 9.36
C LYS A 90 7.87 17.80 9.00
N GLU A 91 7.07 18.80 8.67
CA GLU A 91 7.54 20.09 8.16
C GLU A 91 8.42 19.99 6.90
N VAL A 92 8.13 19.01 6.06
CA VAL A 92 8.76 18.80 4.75
C VAL A 92 7.98 19.57 3.70
N ARG A 93 8.68 20.35 2.90
CA ARG A 93 8.08 21.09 1.79
C ARG A 93 7.90 20.18 0.59
N ILE A 94 6.80 20.33 -0.13
CA ILE A 94 6.57 19.63 -1.42
C ILE A 94 6.33 20.69 -2.49
N HIS A 95 7.00 20.50 -3.64
CA HIS A 95 6.76 21.31 -4.83
C HIS A 95 6.47 20.44 -6.03
N SER A 96 5.33 20.70 -6.68
CA SER A 96 4.96 20.11 -7.97
C SER A 96 5.05 21.18 -9.06
N ILE A 97 5.89 20.93 -10.05
CA ILE A 97 6.25 21.93 -11.06
C ILE A 97 5.06 22.27 -11.97
N LYS A 98 4.46 21.25 -12.59
CA LYS A 98 3.37 21.45 -13.57
C LYS A 98 2.06 21.86 -12.94
N ASP A 99 1.79 21.37 -11.74
CA ASP A 99 0.56 21.71 -11.01
C ASP A 99 0.69 23.07 -10.32
N ASN A 100 1.88 23.68 -10.33
CA ASN A 100 2.20 24.91 -9.58
C ASN A 100 1.76 24.81 -8.10
N PHE A 101 1.94 23.63 -7.51
CA PHE A 101 1.50 23.32 -6.17
C PHE A 101 2.67 23.36 -5.20
N ASN A 102 2.51 24.12 -4.13
CA ASN A 102 3.47 24.22 -3.04
C ASN A 102 2.82 23.81 -1.72
N LEU A 103 3.42 22.86 -1.04
CA LEU A 103 3.17 22.57 0.36
C LEU A 103 4.34 23.15 1.17
N ASP A 104 4.18 24.37 1.65
CA ASP A 104 5.15 25.04 2.50
C ASP A 104 4.74 24.97 3.97
N ASN A 105 5.63 25.40 4.86
CA ASN A 105 5.36 25.44 6.31
C ASN A 105 4.51 26.64 6.75
N ASN A 106 3.79 27.28 5.81
CA ASN A 106 2.91 28.39 6.11
C ASN A 106 1.50 27.93 6.50
N ILE A 107 0.71 28.85 7.09
CA ILE A 107 -0.66 28.58 7.54
C ILE A 107 -1.55 28.09 6.40
N ASN A 108 -1.42 28.69 5.19
CA ASN A 108 -2.24 28.32 4.04
C ASN A 108 -2.00 26.86 3.62
N SER A 109 -0.75 26.42 3.60
CA SER A 109 -0.39 25.03 3.29
C SER A 109 -0.92 24.05 4.34
N LYS A 110 -0.90 24.44 5.62
CA LYS A 110 -1.50 23.64 6.70
C LYS A 110 -3.02 23.53 6.57
N ILE A 111 -3.70 24.60 6.20
CA ILE A 111 -5.15 24.60 5.92
C ILE A 111 -5.47 23.70 4.74
N ILE A 112 -4.70 23.78 3.66
CA ILE A 112 -4.86 22.92 2.47
C ILE A 112 -4.64 21.45 2.84
N ALA A 113 -3.58 21.13 3.58
CA ALA A 113 -3.30 19.76 4.03
C ALA A 113 -4.42 19.23 4.95
N PHE A 114 -4.97 20.06 5.84
CA PHE A 114 -6.11 19.72 6.68
C PHE A 114 -7.38 19.46 5.86
N ALA A 115 -7.69 20.36 4.92
CA ALA A 115 -8.85 20.20 4.03
C ALA A 115 -8.75 18.89 3.20
N PHE A 116 -7.55 18.56 2.74
CA PHE A 116 -7.28 17.32 2.04
C PHE A 116 -7.45 16.10 2.96
N ALA A 117 -6.92 16.15 4.20
CA ALA A 117 -7.08 15.06 5.17
C ALA A 117 -8.57 14.79 5.46
N LEU A 118 -9.36 15.85 5.64
CA LEU A 118 -10.80 15.75 5.85
C LEU A 118 -11.53 15.15 4.64
N ALA A 119 -11.21 15.62 3.42
CA ALA A 119 -11.78 15.06 2.20
C ALA A 119 -11.46 13.56 2.03
N ALA A 120 -10.24 13.14 2.37
CA ALA A 120 -9.83 11.74 2.36
C ALA A 120 -10.59 10.89 3.39
N GLU A 121 -10.88 11.43 4.55
CA GLU A 121 -11.67 10.77 5.59
C GLU A 121 -13.13 10.60 5.13
N ILE A 122 -13.72 11.64 4.57
CA ILE A 122 -15.09 11.59 4.01
C ILE A 122 -15.17 10.52 2.91
N GLU A 123 -14.21 10.49 1.97
CA GLU A 123 -14.20 9.48 0.89
C GLU A 123 -14.10 8.05 1.44
N ARG A 124 -13.23 7.80 2.44
CA ARG A 124 -13.16 6.48 3.12
C ARG A 124 -14.49 6.08 3.75
N ASN A 125 -15.14 7.01 4.42
CA ASN A 125 -16.42 6.77 5.07
C ASN A 125 -17.51 6.43 4.05
N LEU A 126 -17.58 7.16 2.93
CA LEU A 126 -18.51 6.89 1.83
C LEU A 126 -18.25 5.51 1.18
N ILE A 127 -16.98 5.14 0.93
CA ILE A 127 -16.63 3.82 0.41
C ILE A 127 -17.03 2.72 1.40
N SER A 128 -16.75 2.92 2.69
CA SER A 128 -17.13 1.98 3.76
C SER A 128 -18.64 1.81 3.83
N GLN A 129 -19.39 2.90 3.77
CA GLN A 129 -20.86 2.88 3.79
C GLN A 129 -21.41 2.13 2.57
N ARG A 130 -21.00 2.48 1.35
CA ARG A 130 -21.42 1.79 0.12
C ARG A 130 -21.09 0.29 0.16
N THR A 131 -19.94 -0.09 0.70
CA THR A 131 -19.55 -1.49 0.85
C THR A 131 -20.47 -2.21 1.84
N LYS A 132 -20.80 -1.58 2.96
CA LYS A 132 -21.75 -2.15 3.96
C LYS A 132 -23.14 -2.33 3.36
N GLU A 133 -23.63 -1.34 2.62
CA GLU A 133 -24.93 -1.39 1.94
C GLU A 133 -24.96 -2.53 0.91
N ALA A 134 -23.97 -2.60 0.03
CA ALA A 134 -23.86 -3.68 -0.96
C ALA A 134 -23.75 -5.08 -0.33
N LEU A 135 -23.03 -5.22 0.80
CA LEU A 135 -22.95 -6.49 1.52
C LEU A 135 -24.27 -6.84 2.23
N ALA A 136 -25.01 -5.84 2.70
CA ALA A 136 -26.32 -6.03 3.30
C ALA A 136 -27.34 -6.51 2.25
N ASP A 137 -27.34 -5.92 1.07
CA ASP A 137 -28.20 -6.30 -0.06
C ASP A 137 -27.91 -7.74 -0.52
N LEU A 138 -26.62 -8.10 -0.66
CA LEU A 138 -26.23 -9.47 -0.98
C LEU A 138 -26.68 -10.47 0.08
N LYS A 139 -26.57 -10.09 1.36
CA LYS A 139 -27.05 -10.92 2.47
C LYS A 139 -28.56 -11.08 2.46
N ALA A 140 -29.30 -10.00 2.19
CA ALA A 140 -30.77 -10.01 2.07
C ALA A 140 -31.23 -10.88 0.89
N SER A 141 -30.45 -10.90 -0.21
CA SER A 141 -30.67 -11.77 -1.38
C SER A 141 -30.29 -13.24 -1.15
N GLY A 142 -29.93 -13.64 0.10
CA GLY A 142 -29.60 -15.01 0.45
C GLY A 142 -28.19 -15.47 0.05
N VAL A 143 -27.33 -14.57 -0.46
CA VAL A 143 -25.94 -14.87 -0.79
C VAL A 143 -25.12 -15.07 0.48
N LYS A 144 -24.53 -16.25 0.65
CA LYS A 144 -23.60 -16.51 1.75
C LYS A 144 -22.29 -15.77 1.50
N LEU A 145 -22.04 -14.75 2.32
CA LEU A 145 -20.81 -13.98 2.28
C LEU A 145 -19.67 -14.74 2.95
N GLY A 146 -18.47 -14.50 2.47
CA GLY A 146 -17.25 -15.10 3.00
C GLY A 146 -16.68 -16.21 2.13
N ARG A 147 -15.73 -16.95 2.69
CA ARG A 147 -15.09 -18.05 1.96
C ARG A 147 -16.05 -19.20 1.79
N PRO A 148 -16.23 -19.76 0.56
CA PRO A 148 -17.08 -20.92 0.33
C PRO A 148 -16.72 -22.08 1.27
N ALA A 149 -17.75 -22.75 1.81
CA ALA A 149 -17.54 -23.93 2.63
C ALA A 149 -16.82 -25.01 1.81
N GLY A 150 -15.81 -25.65 2.40
CA GLY A 150 -15.05 -26.70 1.75
C GLY A 150 -13.91 -26.22 0.83
N SER A 151 -13.72 -24.92 0.59
CA SER A 151 -12.65 -24.38 -0.26
C SER A 151 -11.26 -24.41 0.41
N PHE A 152 -10.89 -25.51 1.04
CA PHE A 152 -9.61 -25.68 1.73
C PHE A 152 -8.65 -26.48 0.84
N LYS A 153 -7.73 -25.83 0.18
CA LYS A 153 -6.78 -26.43 -0.79
C LYS A 153 -6.03 -27.68 -0.30
N LYS A 154 -5.90 -27.84 1.03
CA LYS A 154 -5.16 -28.96 1.63
C LYS A 154 -6.03 -29.95 2.42
N ARG A 155 -7.35 -29.74 2.41
CA ARG A 155 -8.26 -30.65 3.13
C ARG A 155 -8.29 -32.03 2.48
N ASP A 156 -8.43 -32.07 1.17
CA ASP A 156 -8.56 -33.32 0.41
C ASP A 156 -7.26 -34.15 0.45
N GLU A 157 -6.08 -33.46 0.49
CA GLU A 157 -4.78 -34.07 0.70
C GLU A 157 -4.70 -34.75 2.09
N VAL A 158 -5.05 -34.00 3.14
CA VAL A 158 -5.06 -34.53 4.51
C VAL A 158 -6.06 -35.67 4.69
N ILE A 159 -7.24 -35.59 4.06
CA ILE A 159 -8.26 -36.65 4.15
C ILE A 159 -7.78 -37.93 3.45
N ARG A 160 -7.16 -37.82 2.30
CA ARG A 160 -6.58 -38.96 1.57
C ARG A 160 -5.49 -39.65 2.39
N ASP A 161 -4.70 -38.89 3.11
CA ASP A 161 -3.55 -39.37 3.85
C ASP A 161 -3.86 -39.73 5.32
N LEU A 162 -5.16 -39.83 5.70
CA LEU A 162 -5.58 -40.18 7.07
C LEU A 162 -4.95 -41.48 7.59
N PRO A 163 -4.83 -42.57 6.82
CA PRO A 163 -4.17 -43.80 7.30
C PRO A 163 -2.70 -43.55 7.65
N MET A 164 -1.97 -42.77 6.84
CA MET A 164 -0.58 -42.44 7.08
C MET A 164 -0.44 -41.53 8.31
N ILE A 165 -1.35 -40.59 8.49
CA ILE A 165 -1.38 -39.72 9.68
C ILE A 165 -1.60 -40.53 10.94
N ALA A 166 -2.51 -41.52 10.90
CA ALA A 166 -2.78 -42.42 12.03
C ALA A 166 -1.53 -43.25 12.39
N ALA A 167 -0.82 -43.82 11.39
CA ALA A 167 0.42 -44.53 11.60
C ALA A 167 1.51 -43.64 12.24
N GLN A 168 1.72 -42.44 11.73
CA GLN A 168 2.66 -41.46 12.27
C GLN A 168 2.32 -41.06 13.72
N ARG A 169 1.05 -41.01 14.06
CA ARG A 169 0.58 -40.77 15.43
C ARG A 169 0.89 -41.94 16.36
N ALA A 170 0.74 -43.17 15.86
CA ALA A 170 1.08 -44.39 16.62
C ALA A 170 2.60 -44.51 16.85
N GLU A 171 3.42 -44.00 15.91
CA GLU A 171 4.88 -43.86 16.08
C GLU A 171 5.31 -42.71 17.03
N GLY A 172 4.37 -41.97 17.62
CA GLY A 172 4.64 -40.93 18.59
C GLY A 172 4.90 -39.54 17.99
N LYS A 173 4.74 -39.33 16.67
CA LYS A 173 4.88 -38.00 16.08
C LYS A 173 3.82 -37.03 16.58
N SER A 174 4.24 -35.80 16.87
CA SER A 174 3.34 -34.75 17.35
C SER A 174 2.40 -34.26 16.27
N ILE A 175 1.18 -33.85 16.64
CA ILE A 175 0.24 -33.21 15.69
C ILE A 175 0.87 -31.96 15.05
N SER A 176 1.73 -31.25 15.78
CA SER A 176 2.42 -30.07 15.27
C SER A 176 3.41 -30.40 14.14
N ASP A 177 4.13 -31.50 14.25
CA ASP A 177 5.10 -31.92 13.22
C ASP A 177 4.37 -32.43 11.97
N ILE A 178 3.29 -33.19 12.15
CA ILE A 178 2.43 -33.63 11.06
C ILE A 178 1.82 -32.43 10.35
N ALA A 179 1.31 -31.43 11.08
CA ALA A 179 0.74 -30.20 10.47
C ALA A 179 1.79 -29.40 9.68
N LYS A 180 3.04 -29.36 10.15
CA LYS A 180 4.17 -28.73 9.41
C LYS A 180 4.42 -29.42 8.07
N HIS A 181 4.35 -30.74 8.03
CA HIS A 181 4.53 -31.52 6.78
C HIS A 181 3.51 -31.08 5.72
N TYR A 182 2.24 -30.87 6.09
CA TYR A 182 1.20 -30.36 5.18
C TYR A 182 1.23 -28.85 5.02
N GLY A 183 2.12 -28.09 5.70
CA GLY A 183 2.20 -26.63 5.65
C GLY A 183 0.90 -25.96 6.13
N ILE A 184 0.25 -26.54 7.14
CA ILE A 184 -0.96 -26.01 7.80
C ILE A 184 -0.75 -25.82 9.30
N HIS A 185 -1.59 -24.99 9.90
CA HIS A 185 -1.56 -24.82 11.35
C HIS A 185 -2.12 -26.05 12.07
N ARG A 186 -1.57 -26.42 13.26
CA ARG A 186 -2.00 -27.60 14.03
C ARG A 186 -3.51 -27.63 14.30
N ASN A 187 -4.12 -26.48 14.59
CA ASN A 187 -5.57 -26.41 14.84
C ASN A 187 -6.38 -26.71 13.58
N THR A 188 -5.85 -26.41 12.40
CA THR A 188 -6.46 -26.74 11.12
C THR A 188 -6.43 -28.25 10.90
N LEU A 189 -5.29 -28.92 11.18
CA LEU A 189 -5.19 -30.37 11.12
C LEU A 189 -6.19 -31.04 12.08
N ILE A 190 -6.25 -30.62 13.33
CA ILE A 190 -7.21 -31.14 14.32
C ILE A 190 -8.66 -31.00 13.82
N LYS A 191 -8.99 -29.83 13.22
CA LYS A 191 -10.32 -29.60 12.65
C LYS A 191 -10.65 -30.58 11.52
N TYR A 192 -9.68 -30.86 10.64
CA TYR A 192 -9.87 -31.83 9.55
C TYR A 192 -10.05 -33.25 10.09
N LEU A 193 -9.22 -33.69 11.03
CA LEU A 193 -9.34 -35.00 11.67
C LEU A 193 -10.70 -35.19 12.34
N LYS A 194 -11.21 -34.18 13.06
CA LYS A 194 -12.54 -34.23 13.71
C LYS A 194 -13.73 -34.20 12.74
N SER A 195 -13.55 -33.69 11.52
CA SER A 195 -14.64 -33.61 10.51
C SER A 195 -14.82 -34.88 9.72
N THR A 196 -13.98 -35.89 9.96
CA THR A 196 -13.93 -37.16 9.21
C THR A 196 -14.25 -38.37 10.12
N THR A 197 -14.41 -38.12 11.43
CA THR A 197 -14.98 -39.03 12.42
C THR A 197 -16.46 -38.74 12.60
#